data_87cafcc926eb16bf3faed4fe5f3ef688
#
_entry.id   87cafcc926eb16bf3faed4fe5f3ef688
#
_cell.length_a   1.000
_cell.length_b   1.000
_cell.length_c   1.000
_cell.angle_alpha   90.00
_cell.angle_beta   90.00
_cell.angle_gamma   90.00
#
_symmetry.space_group_name_H-M   'P 1'
#
loop_
_entity.id
_entity.type
_entity.pdbx_description
1 polymer ?
#
loop_
_entity_poly.entity_id
_entity_poly.type
_entity_poly.pdbx_seq_one_letter_code
_entity_poly.pdbx_strand_id
1 'polypeptide(L)'
;MDALFSAAWDVMSSDSTYLNTALFAAFLAFAASGEWVAERAGTLNISVEGMLLAGALTSAVGFDITGSIAIGMASGLVGGFVIAGIQAEMSHRLAADQFVVGLTLNILVFGLAGFLDNEIQPETKLAHRFDIPLLNDLPLIGQALFGQR
;
A
#
# COMPACT_ATOMS: atom_id res chain seq x y z
N MET A 1 -6.85 -24.82 28.20
CA MET A 1 -5.57 -24.64 27.49
C MET A 1 -5.66 -25.18 26.07
N ASP A 2 -6.33 -26.30 25.86
CA ASP A 2 -6.49 -26.98 24.56
C ASP A 2 -7.25 -26.16 23.52
N ALA A 3 -8.28 -25.40 23.93
CA ALA A 3 -9.05 -24.52 23.03
C ALA A 3 -8.23 -23.32 22.49
N LEU A 4 -7.31 -22.78 23.27
CA LEU A 4 -6.41 -21.72 22.82
C LEU A 4 -5.35 -22.27 21.87
N PHE A 5 -4.86 -23.47 22.14
CA PHE A 5 -3.86 -24.12 21.29
C PHE A 5 -4.46 -24.52 19.93
N SER A 6 -5.67 -25.09 19.92
CA SER A 6 -6.36 -25.42 18.66
C SER A 6 -6.69 -24.18 17.85
N ALA A 7 -7.20 -23.12 18.48
CA ALA A 7 -7.47 -21.86 17.79
C ALA A 7 -6.20 -21.22 17.19
N ALA A 8 -5.09 -21.24 17.94
CA ALA A 8 -3.81 -20.76 17.43
C ALA A 8 -3.31 -21.60 16.25
N TRP A 9 -3.47 -22.92 16.33
CA TRP A 9 -3.10 -23.83 15.24
C TRP A 9 -3.94 -23.59 14.00
N ASP A 10 -5.26 -23.42 14.14
CA ASP A 10 -6.17 -23.14 13.03
C ASP A 10 -5.83 -21.83 12.32
N VAL A 11 -5.49 -20.79 13.07
CA VAL A 11 -5.02 -19.51 12.50
C VAL A 11 -3.68 -19.68 11.78
N MET A 12 -2.73 -20.37 12.40
CA MET A 12 -1.39 -20.58 11.83
C MET A 12 -1.38 -21.53 10.62
N SER A 13 -2.36 -22.42 10.51
CA SER A 13 -2.48 -23.36 9.40
C SER A 13 -3.40 -22.86 8.28
N SER A 14 -4.03 -21.70 8.43
CA SER A 14 -4.95 -21.18 7.43
C SER A 14 -4.22 -20.49 6.27
N ASP A 15 -4.61 -20.85 5.03
CA ASP A 15 -4.06 -20.24 3.80
C ASP A 15 -4.24 -18.72 3.77
N SER A 16 -5.34 -18.22 4.34
CA SER A 16 -5.63 -16.78 4.43
C SER A 16 -4.61 -16.04 5.31
N THR A 17 -4.08 -16.67 6.36
CA THR A 17 -3.04 -16.05 7.20
C THR A 17 -1.75 -15.85 6.41
N TYR A 18 -1.32 -16.86 5.64
CA TYR A 18 -0.11 -16.75 4.83
C TYR A 18 -0.28 -15.73 3.70
N LEU A 19 -1.43 -15.73 3.03
CA LEU A 19 -1.72 -14.77 1.98
C LEU A 19 -1.70 -13.32 2.49
N ASN A 20 -2.43 -13.06 3.57
CA ASN A 20 -2.46 -11.72 4.16
C ASN A 20 -1.08 -11.31 4.67
N THR A 21 -0.34 -12.21 5.30
CA THR A 21 1.02 -11.94 5.75
C THR A 21 1.93 -11.58 4.57
N ALA A 22 1.87 -12.31 3.46
CA ALA A 22 2.66 -12.04 2.27
C ALA A 22 2.32 -10.68 1.65
N LEU A 23 1.03 -10.33 1.58
CA LEU A 23 0.57 -9.03 1.08
C LEU A 23 1.10 -7.87 1.95
N PHE A 24 0.92 -7.95 3.27
CA PHE A 24 1.43 -6.92 4.17
C PHE A 24 2.95 -6.84 4.15
N ALA A 25 3.64 -7.98 4.10
CA ALA A 25 5.10 -8.02 3.98
C ALA A 25 5.59 -7.35 2.69
N ALA A 26 4.88 -7.53 1.57
CA ALA A 26 5.22 -6.89 0.30
C ALA A 26 5.11 -5.35 0.41
N PHE A 27 4.01 -4.82 0.97
CA PHE A 27 3.88 -3.37 1.19
C PHE A 27 5.00 -2.81 2.06
N LEU A 28 5.30 -3.48 3.17
CA LEU A 28 6.39 -3.06 4.07
C LEU A 28 7.76 -3.15 3.41
N ALA A 29 8.01 -4.17 2.60
CA ALA A 29 9.26 -4.33 1.87
C ALA A 29 9.48 -3.21 0.84
N PHE A 30 8.42 -2.83 0.09
CA PHE A 30 8.50 -1.70 -0.84
C PHE A 30 8.70 -0.38 -0.10
N ALA A 31 7.97 -0.13 0.98
CA ALA A 31 8.14 1.06 1.81
C ALA A 31 9.56 1.16 2.37
N ALA A 32 10.07 0.07 2.96
CA ALA A 32 11.43 0.01 3.51
C ALA A 32 12.51 0.19 2.43
N SER A 33 12.29 -0.37 1.22
CA SER A 33 13.21 -0.18 0.11
C SER A 33 13.26 1.27 -0.36
N GLY A 34 12.11 1.94 -0.41
CA GLY A 34 12.02 3.37 -0.73
C GLY A 34 12.72 4.23 0.31
N GLU A 35 12.51 3.94 1.60
CA GLU A 35 13.18 4.65 2.70
C GLU A 35 14.69 4.43 2.66
N TRP A 36 15.14 3.21 2.44
CA TRP A 36 16.57 2.91 2.32
C TRP A 36 17.26 3.70 1.19
N VAL A 37 16.58 3.89 0.06
CA VAL A 37 17.08 4.73 -1.04
C VAL A 37 17.10 6.21 -0.64
N ALA A 38 16.07 6.70 0.04
CA ALA A 38 15.98 8.07 0.53
C ALA A 38 17.09 8.39 1.55
N GLU A 39 17.32 7.51 2.52
CA GLU A 39 18.40 7.63 3.51
C GLU A 39 19.78 7.70 2.84
N ARG A 40 20.02 6.89 1.80
CA ARG A 40 21.26 6.96 1.04
C ARG A 40 21.44 8.27 0.27
N ALA A 41 20.36 8.92 -0.08
CA ALA A 41 20.37 10.26 -0.67
C ALA A 41 20.50 11.38 0.38
N GLY A 42 20.55 11.03 1.67
CA GLY A 42 20.66 12.00 2.77
C GLY A 42 19.31 12.60 3.20
N THR A 43 18.21 11.95 2.88
CA THR A 43 16.85 12.40 3.20
C THR A 43 16.14 11.34 4.03
N LEU A 44 15.50 11.75 5.13
CA LEU A 44 14.57 10.89 5.86
C LEU A 44 13.16 11.08 5.26
N ASN A 45 12.58 10.01 4.75
CA ASN A 45 11.24 10.05 4.19
C ASN A 45 10.19 9.63 5.23
N ILE A 46 9.85 10.53 6.13
CA ILE A 46 8.85 10.27 7.18
C ILE A 46 7.42 10.22 6.61
N SER A 47 7.17 10.72 5.39
CA SER A 47 5.83 10.75 4.80
C SER A 47 5.43 9.47 4.06
N VAL A 48 6.12 8.35 4.24
CA VAL A 48 5.84 7.06 3.57
C VAL A 48 4.39 6.60 3.78
N GLU A 49 3.86 6.76 4.99
CA GLU A 49 2.44 6.40 5.28
C GLU A 49 1.47 7.27 4.47
N GLY A 50 1.73 8.57 4.39
CA GLY A 50 0.94 9.50 3.57
C GLY A 50 1.03 9.17 2.08
N MET A 51 2.21 8.78 1.58
CA MET A 51 2.40 8.35 0.20
C MET A 51 1.59 7.09 -0.12
N LEU A 52 1.63 6.09 0.77
CA LEU A 52 0.87 4.85 0.62
C LEU A 52 -0.63 5.11 0.65
N LEU A 53 -1.10 5.92 1.58
CA LEU A 53 -2.52 6.25 1.72
C LEU A 53 -3.03 7.08 0.54
N ALA A 54 -2.29 8.10 0.10
CA ALA A 54 -2.62 8.88 -1.10
C ALA A 54 -2.64 7.99 -2.34
N GLY A 55 -1.66 7.09 -2.48
CA GLY A 55 -1.60 6.13 -3.56
C GLY A 55 -2.80 5.17 -3.57
N ALA A 56 -3.17 4.63 -2.41
CA ALA A 56 -4.31 3.74 -2.28
C ALA A 56 -5.62 4.44 -2.66
N LEU A 57 -5.87 5.65 -2.13
CA LEU A 57 -7.07 6.42 -2.42
C LEU A 57 -7.17 6.79 -3.91
N THR A 58 -6.11 7.35 -4.48
CA THR A 58 -6.12 7.75 -5.89
C THR A 58 -6.22 6.55 -6.83
N SER A 59 -5.65 5.40 -6.44
CA SER A 59 -5.80 4.14 -7.17
C SER A 59 -7.24 3.65 -7.15
N ALA A 60 -7.90 3.66 -5.99
CA ALA A 60 -9.30 3.26 -5.85
C ALA A 60 -10.22 4.15 -6.68
N VAL A 61 -10.06 5.48 -6.59
CA VAL A 61 -10.84 6.44 -7.37
C VAL A 61 -10.59 6.28 -8.87
N GLY A 62 -9.33 6.14 -9.30
CA GLY A 62 -8.98 5.96 -10.71
C GLY A 62 -9.56 4.68 -11.30
N PHE A 63 -9.57 3.60 -10.52
CA PHE A 63 -10.21 2.34 -10.91
C PHE A 63 -11.74 2.46 -10.95
N ASP A 64 -12.35 3.09 -9.94
CA ASP A 64 -13.81 3.25 -9.87
C ASP A 64 -14.37 4.04 -11.06
N ILE A 65 -13.72 5.15 -11.41
CA ILE A 65 -14.16 6.01 -12.54
C ILE A 65 -14.00 5.30 -13.90
N THR A 66 -12.94 4.51 -14.08
CA THR A 66 -12.58 3.99 -15.41
C THR A 66 -12.83 2.51 -15.60
N GLY A 67 -12.96 1.74 -14.51
CA GLY A 67 -13.01 0.27 -14.54
C GLY A 67 -11.69 -0.37 -14.99
N SER A 68 -10.63 0.40 -15.18
CA SER A 68 -9.32 -0.07 -15.69
C SER A 68 -8.30 -0.19 -14.57
N ILE A 69 -7.78 -1.40 -14.36
CA ILE A 69 -6.72 -1.66 -13.38
C ILE A 69 -5.46 -0.84 -13.71
N ALA A 70 -5.11 -0.72 -14.99
CA ALA A 70 -3.93 0.03 -15.41
C ALA A 70 -4.03 1.52 -15.06
N ILE A 71 -5.22 2.11 -15.22
CA ILE A 71 -5.46 3.51 -14.85
C ILE A 71 -5.49 3.65 -13.32
N GLY A 72 -6.10 2.71 -12.60
CA GLY A 72 -6.04 2.67 -11.15
C GLY A 72 -4.60 2.63 -10.63
N MET A 73 -3.76 1.76 -11.16
CA MET A 73 -2.35 1.69 -10.80
C MET A 73 -1.59 2.98 -11.14
N ALA A 74 -1.81 3.54 -12.33
CA ALA A 74 -1.16 4.78 -12.74
C ALA A 74 -1.56 5.97 -11.86
N SER A 75 -2.85 6.10 -11.53
CA SER A 75 -3.33 7.14 -10.61
C SER A 75 -2.78 6.98 -9.20
N GLY A 76 -2.65 5.73 -8.71
CA GLY A 76 -2.00 5.46 -7.43
C GLY A 76 -0.53 5.87 -7.39
N LEU A 77 0.23 5.59 -8.45
CA LEU A 77 1.60 6.08 -8.59
C LEU A 77 1.66 7.60 -8.56
N VAL A 78 0.79 8.27 -9.30
CA VAL A 78 0.73 9.75 -9.32
C VAL A 78 0.42 10.30 -7.92
N GLY A 79 -0.56 9.73 -7.20
CA GLY A 79 -0.89 10.15 -5.84
C GLY A 79 0.29 10.05 -4.88
N GLY A 80 0.99 8.92 -4.89
CA GLY A 80 2.21 8.74 -4.10
C GLY A 80 3.33 9.72 -4.50
N PHE A 81 3.55 9.92 -5.80
CA PHE A 81 4.56 10.87 -6.31
C PHE A 81 4.26 12.33 -5.95
N VAL A 82 3.00 12.73 -5.88
CA VAL A 82 2.64 14.09 -5.44
C VAL A 82 3.09 14.33 -4.01
N ILE A 83 2.81 13.42 -3.10
CA ILE A 83 3.24 13.54 -1.69
C ILE A 83 4.77 13.48 -1.58
N ALA A 84 5.42 12.56 -2.31
CA ALA A 84 6.88 12.47 -2.38
C ALA A 84 7.52 13.79 -2.89
N GLY A 85 6.94 14.39 -3.92
CA GLY A 85 7.40 15.65 -4.49
C GLY A 85 7.28 16.82 -3.50
N ILE A 86 6.19 16.89 -2.75
CA ILE A 86 6.01 17.91 -1.71
C ILE A 86 7.06 17.71 -0.59
N GLN A 87 7.24 16.48 -0.11
CA GLN A 87 8.28 16.16 0.87
C GLN A 87 9.67 16.59 0.38
N ALA A 88 10.03 16.20 -0.83
CA ALA A 88 11.33 16.51 -1.42
C ALA A 88 11.55 18.03 -1.59
N GLU A 89 10.57 18.75 -2.13
CA GLU A 89 10.64 20.19 -2.35
C GLU A 89 10.81 20.95 -1.02
N MET A 90 10.01 20.62 -0.01
CA MET A 90 10.07 21.26 1.29
C MET A 90 11.39 20.96 2.02
N SER A 91 11.84 19.71 1.96
CA SER A 91 13.05 19.28 2.67
C SER A 91 14.34 19.77 1.99
N HIS A 92 14.41 19.75 0.65
CA HIS A 92 15.64 20.08 -0.07
C HIS A 92 15.75 21.55 -0.47
N ARG A 93 14.67 22.16 -1.03
CA ARG A 93 14.73 23.55 -1.48
C ARG A 93 14.41 24.57 -0.41
N LEU A 94 13.41 24.26 0.43
CA LEU A 94 13.01 25.15 1.51
C LEU A 94 13.81 24.91 2.81
N ALA A 95 14.68 23.88 2.83
CA ALA A 95 15.48 23.50 3.98
C ALA A 95 14.63 23.29 5.26
N ALA A 96 13.37 22.88 5.09
CA ALA A 96 12.50 22.58 6.21
C ALA A 96 12.90 21.26 6.89
N ASP A 97 12.65 21.17 8.19
CA ASP A 97 12.92 19.95 8.94
C ASP A 97 12.13 18.75 8.37
N GLN A 98 12.84 17.71 7.96
CA GLN A 98 12.29 16.55 7.26
C GLN A 98 11.28 15.78 8.12
N PHE A 99 11.53 15.73 9.43
CA PHE A 99 10.63 15.07 10.37
C PHE A 99 9.31 15.82 10.51
N VAL A 100 9.39 17.15 10.67
CA VAL A 100 8.20 18.00 10.80
C VAL A 100 7.36 17.96 9.51
N VAL A 101 8.02 18.08 8.36
CA VAL A 101 7.34 18.01 7.05
C VAL A 101 6.66 16.65 6.87
N GLY A 102 7.38 15.55 7.09
CA GLY A 102 6.86 14.21 6.89
C GLY A 102 5.67 13.88 7.80
N LEU A 103 5.78 14.23 9.10
CA LEU A 103 4.68 14.03 10.04
C LEU A 103 3.45 14.87 9.66
N THR A 104 3.66 16.12 9.26
CA THR A 104 2.58 17.02 8.83
C THR A 104 1.88 16.46 7.58
N LEU A 105 2.63 15.95 6.60
CA LEU A 105 2.07 15.33 5.41
C LEU A 105 1.26 14.07 5.73
N ASN A 106 1.74 13.23 6.64
CA ASN A 106 0.99 12.04 7.07
C ASN A 106 -0.36 12.43 7.68
N ILE A 107 -0.37 13.41 8.61
CA ILE A 107 -1.62 13.88 9.22
C ILE A 107 -2.55 14.52 8.20
N LEU A 108 -2.00 15.35 7.32
CA LEU A 108 -2.78 15.99 6.25
C LEU A 108 -3.42 14.98 5.31
N VAL A 109 -2.64 14.01 4.83
CA VAL A 109 -3.14 12.98 3.90
C VAL A 109 -4.15 12.07 4.60
N PHE A 110 -3.91 11.71 5.87
CA PHE A 110 -4.86 10.93 6.65
C PHE A 110 -6.23 11.64 6.78
N GLY A 111 -6.21 12.91 7.11
CA GLY A 111 -7.43 13.72 7.20
C GLY A 111 -8.13 13.88 5.86
N LEU A 112 -7.36 14.17 4.80
CA LEU A 112 -7.90 14.33 3.45
C LEU A 112 -8.45 13.01 2.90
N ALA A 113 -7.76 11.90 3.12
CA ALA A 113 -8.22 10.58 2.69
C ALA A 113 -9.52 10.18 3.36
N GLY A 114 -9.66 10.38 4.67
CA GLY A 114 -10.90 10.11 5.38
C GLY A 114 -12.06 11.01 4.92
N PHE A 115 -11.79 12.27 4.61
CA PHE A 115 -12.79 13.17 4.05
C PHE A 115 -13.24 12.72 2.64
N LEU A 116 -12.29 12.44 1.74
CA LEU A 116 -12.57 12.05 0.36
C LEU A 116 -13.23 10.67 0.28
N ASP A 117 -12.86 9.73 1.12
CA ASP A 117 -13.49 8.41 1.19
C ASP A 117 -14.99 8.53 1.56
N ASN A 118 -15.33 9.42 2.48
CA ASN A 118 -16.72 9.70 2.84
C ASN A 118 -17.52 10.40 1.72
N GLU A 119 -16.88 11.28 0.95
CA GLU A 119 -17.56 12.03 -0.12
C GLU A 119 -17.69 11.21 -1.41
N ILE A 120 -16.64 10.49 -1.79
CA ILE A 120 -16.56 9.78 -3.07
C ILE A 120 -17.16 8.38 -2.94
N GLN A 121 -16.98 7.72 -1.76
CA GLN A 121 -17.42 6.35 -1.49
C GLN A 121 -17.12 5.42 -2.68
N PRO A 122 -15.87 5.26 -3.08
CA PRO A 122 -15.54 4.47 -4.26
C PRO A 122 -16.10 3.06 -4.11
N GLU A 123 -16.90 2.64 -5.09
CA GLU A 123 -17.47 1.29 -5.08
C GLU A 123 -16.34 0.27 -5.11
N THR A 124 -16.31 -0.65 -4.17
CA THR A 124 -15.38 -1.78 -4.16
C THR A 124 -15.72 -2.76 -5.29
N LYS A 125 -15.43 -2.36 -6.52
CA LYS A 125 -15.48 -3.29 -7.66
C LYS A 125 -14.28 -4.20 -7.55
N LEU A 126 -14.53 -5.49 -7.36
CA LEU A 126 -13.45 -6.48 -7.38
C LEU A 126 -12.80 -6.46 -8.77
N ALA A 127 -11.52 -6.17 -8.83
CA ALA A 127 -10.76 -6.29 -10.06
C ALA A 127 -10.83 -7.73 -10.60
N HIS A 128 -10.90 -7.88 -11.92
CA HIS A 128 -10.93 -9.20 -12.54
C HIS A 128 -9.65 -9.95 -12.16
N ARG A 129 -9.80 -11.18 -11.69
CA ARG A 129 -8.67 -12.01 -11.24
C ARG A 129 -7.80 -12.38 -12.43
N PHE A 130 -6.52 -12.19 -12.29
CA PHE A 130 -5.53 -12.70 -13.23
C PHE A 130 -4.97 -14.01 -12.67
N ASP A 131 -5.45 -15.13 -13.16
CA ASP A 131 -4.82 -16.41 -12.91
C ASP A 131 -3.58 -16.51 -13.82
N ILE A 132 -2.40 -16.65 -13.22
CA ILE A 132 -1.18 -16.93 -13.96
C ILE A 132 -0.96 -18.45 -13.87
N PRO A 133 -1.35 -19.24 -14.90
CA PRO A 133 -1.45 -20.69 -14.78
C PRO A 133 -0.12 -21.35 -14.39
N LEU A 134 1.00 -20.82 -14.88
CA LEU A 134 2.33 -21.39 -14.66
C LEU A 134 2.85 -21.19 -13.24
N LEU A 135 2.41 -20.15 -12.55
CA LEU A 135 2.85 -19.82 -11.19
C LEU A 135 1.90 -20.37 -10.12
N ASN A 136 0.66 -20.68 -10.51
CA ASN A 136 -0.35 -21.28 -9.63
C ASN A 136 -0.01 -22.74 -9.25
N ASP A 137 0.77 -23.44 -10.11
CA ASP A 137 1.17 -24.83 -9.92
C ASP A 137 2.41 -25.02 -9.00
N LEU A 138 2.98 -23.94 -8.47
CA LEU A 138 4.08 -24.01 -7.52
C LEU A 138 3.59 -24.53 -6.17
N PRO A 139 4.17 -25.66 -5.66
CA PRO A 139 3.75 -26.20 -4.36
C PRO A 139 4.03 -25.23 -3.22
N LEU A 140 3.10 -25.09 -2.30
CA LEU A 140 3.12 -24.25 -1.09
C LEU A 140 2.93 -22.73 -1.31
N ILE A 141 3.45 -22.16 -2.37
CA ILE A 141 3.48 -20.70 -2.60
C ILE A 141 2.58 -20.29 -3.77
N GLY A 142 2.37 -21.18 -4.75
CA GLY A 142 1.64 -20.87 -5.98
C GLY A 142 0.20 -20.48 -5.73
N GLN A 143 -0.54 -21.29 -4.99
CA GLN A 143 -1.93 -21.01 -4.67
C GLN A 143 -2.10 -19.81 -3.72
N ALA A 144 -1.15 -19.59 -2.79
CA ALA A 144 -1.21 -18.50 -1.84
C ALA A 144 -0.94 -17.12 -2.50
N LEU A 145 -0.04 -17.05 -3.48
CA LEU A 145 0.36 -15.80 -4.13
C LEU A 145 -0.34 -15.56 -5.48
N PHE A 146 -0.67 -16.63 -6.23
CA PHE A 146 -1.12 -16.54 -7.62
C PHE A 146 -2.50 -17.18 -7.87
N GLY A 147 -3.04 -17.96 -6.92
CA GLY A 147 -4.35 -18.61 -6.98
C GLY A 147 -5.37 -17.94 -6.09
N GLN A 148 -5.55 -16.63 -6.19
CA GLN A 148 -6.51 -15.91 -5.36
C GLN A 148 -7.95 -16.28 -5.72
N ARG A 149 -8.66 -16.89 -4.76
CA ARG A 149 -10.11 -17.14 -4.84
C ARG A 149 -10.90 -15.97 -4.29
#